data_ee42226fbee044cd2dfd3fd1f353012d
#
_entry.id   ee42226fbee044cd2dfd3fd1f353012d
#
_cell.length_a   1.000
_cell.length_b   1.000
_cell.length_c   1.000
_cell.angle_alpha   90.00
_cell.angle_beta   90.00
_cell.angle_gamma   90.00
#
_symmetry.space_group_name_H-M   'P 1'
#
loop_
_entity.id
_entity.type
_entity.pdbx_description
1 polymer ?
#
loop_
_entity_poly.entity_id
_entity_poly.type
_entity_poly.pdbx_seq_one_letter_code
_entity_poly.pdbx_strand_id
1 'polypeptide(L)'
;MPDAFVNGQPCWMDIAVADTEQRDALIAFLGGLFGWTFEIGGPETGYYTMAMLDGQPVAALVAQPEGVGMWCTYFATDDIGASVARITDAGGEVFMAPMLVMDAGTMALATDPTGAVFGLWQENAFAGFGAFWSVNAPSWFDHQSSAPAEAAAFYAKVLEFDLSPAGPEGGGMLGRGETMHASISAAQGEMPPSWNIVIAVPSLSDAEQKARDLGARIDMSRMVVPGGLASAIADPVVGSTLILFENPDLSTT
;
A
#
# COMPACT_ATOMS: atom_id res chain seq x y z
N MET A 1 -6.97 18.28 -7.23
CA MET A 1 -5.90 17.28 -7.39
C MET A 1 -5.01 17.43 -6.17
N PRO A 2 -4.57 16.37 -5.51
CA PRO A 2 -3.51 16.53 -4.52
C PRO A 2 -2.31 17.18 -5.23
N ASP A 3 -1.58 18.03 -4.51
CA ASP A 3 -0.27 18.47 -4.95
C ASP A 3 0.59 17.24 -5.24
N ALA A 4 1.55 17.32 -6.16
CA ALA A 4 2.43 16.19 -6.51
C ALA A 4 2.98 15.50 -5.26
N PHE A 5 3.06 14.17 -5.28
CA PHE A 5 3.63 13.41 -4.17
C PHE A 5 5.09 13.81 -3.97
N VAL A 6 5.49 14.03 -2.73
CA VAL A 6 6.90 14.31 -2.43
C VAL A 6 7.74 13.04 -2.56
N ASN A 7 9.02 13.23 -2.93
CA ASN A 7 9.97 12.11 -3.04
C ASN A 7 9.99 11.25 -1.77
N GLY A 8 9.80 9.95 -1.91
CA GLY A 8 9.69 8.96 -0.84
C GLY A 8 8.27 8.72 -0.31
N GLN A 9 7.29 9.57 -0.61
CA GLN A 9 5.91 9.39 -0.13
C GLN A 9 5.24 8.19 -0.81
N PRO A 10 4.46 7.35 -0.08
CA PRO A 10 3.59 6.37 -0.72
C PRO A 10 2.63 7.06 -1.69
N CYS A 11 2.66 6.66 -2.95
CA CYS A 11 1.90 7.32 -4.01
C CYS A 11 0.94 6.39 -4.75
N TRP A 12 1.14 5.07 -4.66
CA TRP A 12 0.31 4.10 -5.34
C TRP A 12 0.29 2.74 -4.65
N MET A 13 -0.71 1.94 -4.98
CA MET A 13 -0.79 0.53 -4.60
C MET A 13 -1.46 -0.30 -5.71
N ASP A 14 -0.98 -1.51 -5.92
CA ASP A 14 -1.66 -2.49 -6.76
C ASP A 14 -1.54 -3.91 -6.20
N ILE A 15 -2.35 -4.82 -6.74
CA ILE A 15 -2.29 -6.24 -6.42
C ILE A 15 -2.22 -7.06 -7.70
N ALA A 16 -1.20 -7.93 -7.80
CA ALA A 16 -1.06 -8.88 -8.87
C ALA A 16 -1.66 -10.23 -8.45
N VAL A 17 -2.67 -10.70 -9.19
CA VAL A 17 -3.36 -11.98 -8.99
C VAL A 17 -3.12 -12.92 -10.16
N ALA A 18 -3.29 -14.24 -9.94
CA ALA A 18 -2.89 -15.25 -10.90
C ALA A 18 -3.70 -15.23 -12.22
N ASP A 19 -4.96 -14.81 -12.17
CA ASP A 19 -5.86 -14.86 -13.32
C ASP A 19 -7.01 -13.85 -13.23
N THR A 20 -7.81 -13.80 -14.27
CA THR A 20 -8.99 -12.90 -14.36
C THR A 20 -10.13 -13.31 -13.44
N GLU A 21 -10.25 -14.58 -13.04
CA GLU A 21 -11.28 -15.04 -12.11
C GLU A 21 -11.01 -14.47 -10.72
N GLN A 22 -9.76 -14.54 -10.25
CA GLN A 22 -9.35 -13.90 -8.99
C GLN A 22 -9.50 -12.37 -9.05
N ARG A 23 -9.11 -11.74 -10.16
CA ARG A 23 -9.31 -10.29 -10.34
C ARG A 23 -10.78 -9.92 -10.22
N ASP A 24 -11.68 -10.62 -10.92
CA ASP A 24 -13.10 -10.30 -10.94
C ASP A 24 -13.76 -10.58 -9.58
N ALA A 25 -13.30 -11.59 -8.85
CA ALA A 25 -13.71 -11.85 -7.47
C ALA A 25 -13.25 -10.73 -6.50
N LEU A 26 -12.01 -10.25 -6.65
CA LEU A 26 -11.53 -9.10 -5.86
C LEU A 26 -12.27 -7.80 -6.21
N ILE A 27 -12.61 -7.56 -7.48
CA ILE A 27 -13.48 -6.45 -7.90
C ILE A 27 -14.80 -6.48 -7.13
N ALA A 28 -15.44 -7.65 -7.08
CA ALA A 28 -16.71 -7.81 -6.36
C ALA A 28 -16.54 -7.58 -4.85
N PHE A 29 -15.47 -8.08 -4.25
CA PHE A 29 -15.18 -7.89 -2.82
C PHE A 29 -14.88 -6.44 -2.47
N LEU A 30 -13.91 -5.81 -3.15
CA LEU A 30 -13.49 -4.42 -2.87
C LEU A 30 -14.59 -3.42 -3.20
N GLY A 31 -15.32 -3.61 -4.31
CA GLY A 31 -16.48 -2.82 -4.66
C GLY A 31 -17.60 -2.96 -3.63
N GLY A 32 -17.88 -4.20 -3.19
CA GLY A 32 -18.80 -4.49 -2.11
C GLY A 32 -18.38 -3.82 -0.80
N LEU A 33 -17.12 -3.88 -0.40
CA LEU A 33 -16.64 -3.40 0.89
C LEU A 33 -16.53 -1.87 0.94
N PHE A 34 -15.83 -1.27 -0.03
CA PHE A 34 -15.46 0.16 -0.02
C PHE A 34 -16.32 1.04 -0.95
N GLY A 35 -17.15 0.43 -1.81
CA GLY A 35 -17.91 1.18 -2.81
C GLY A 35 -17.07 1.59 -4.03
N TRP A 36 -15.91 0.97 -4.23
CA TRP A 36 -15.07 1.27 -5.39
C TRP A 36 -15.73 0.81 -6.70
N THR A 37 -15.52 1.57 -7.75
CA THR A 37 -15.83 1.20 -9.13
C THR A 37 -14.54 0.83 -9.86
N PHE A 38 -14.64 0.12 -10.99
CA PHE A 38 -13.45 -0.42 -11.66
C PHE A 38 -13.49 -0.14 -13.16
N GLU A 39 -12.35 0.29 -13.69
CA GLU A 39 -12.11 0.53 -15.10
C GLU A 39 -11.07 -0.46 -15.61
N ILE A 40 -11.48 -1.41 -16.44
CA ILE A 40 -10.58 -2.41 -17.02
C ILE A 40 -9.96 -1.84 -18.28
N GLY A 41 -8.65 -1.68 -18.29
CA GLY A 41 -7.89 -1.23 -19.44
C GLY A 41 -7.92 -2.23 -20.60
N GLY A 42 -7.47 -1.79 -21.77
CA GLY A 42 -7.38 -2.63 -22.95
C GLY A 42 -6.17 -3.57 -22.97
N PRO A 43 -6.01 -4.34 -24.04
CA PRO A 43 -4.88 -5.28 -24.19
C PRO A 43 -3.51 -4.57 -24.21
N GLU A 44 -3.47 -3.30 -24.60
CA GLU A 44 -2.26 -2.46 -24.59
C GLU A 44 -1.71 -2.20 -23.18
N THR A 45 -2.60 -2.20 -22.17
CA THR A 45 -2.23 -2.07 -20.75
C THR A 45 -2.11 -3.41 -20.03
N GLY A 46 -2.23 -4.55 -20.75
CA GLY A 46 -2.33 -5.87 -20.12
C GLY A 46 -3.60 -6.03 -19.27
N TYR A 47 -4.67 -5.30 -19.60
CA TYR A 47 -5.94 -5.27 -18.84
C TYR A 47 -5.78 -4.79 -17.39
N TYR A 48 -4.79 -3.90 -17.16
CA TYR A 48 -4.61 -3.23 -15.86
C TYR A 48 -5.92 -2.57 -15.43
N THR A 49 -6.38 -2.90 -14.25
CA THR A 49 -7.73 -2.56 -13.78
C THR A 49 -7.63 -1.51 -12.69
N MET A 50 -8.03 -0.28 -13.02
CA MET A 50 -8.04 0.83 -12.07
C MET A 50 -9.24 0.74 -11.15
N ALA A 51 -9.01 0.81 -9.84
CA ALA A 51 -10.05 0.99 -8.83
C ALA A 51 -10.25 2.49 -8.57
N MET A 52 -11.49 2.93 -8.59
CA MET A 52 -11.88 4.33 -8.49
C MET A 52 -12.84 4.54 -7.31
N LEU A 53 -12.62 5.57 -6.54
CA LEU A 53 -13.55 6.08 -5.53
C LEU A 53 -14.02 7.48 -5.96
N ASP A 54 -15.32 7.64 -6.22
CA ASP A 54 -15.91 8.90 -6.72
C ASP A 54 -15.17 9.47 -7.95
N GLY A 55 -14.75 8.58 -8.86
CA GLY A 55 -14.01 8.94 -10.07
C GLY A 55 -12.54 9.30 -9.84
N GLN A 56 -11.99 9.06 -8.64
CA GLN A 56 -10.59 9.27 -8.31
C GLN A 56 -9.86 7.93 -8.15
N PRO A 57 -8.66 7.73 -8.73
CA PRO A 57 -7.93 6.48 -8.62
C PRO A 57 -7.45 6.23 -7.17
N VAL A 58 -7.64 5.00 -6.68
CA VAL A 58 -7.29 4.59 -5.31
C VAL A 58 -6.43 3.33 -5.25
N ALA A 59 -6.46 2.49 -6.27
CA ALA A 59 -5.69 1.25 -6.34
C ALA A 59 -5.72 0.69 -7.76
N ALA A 60 -5.01 -0.41 -8.00
CA ALA A 60 -5.22 -1.21 -9.19
C ALA A 60 -5.09 -2.72 -8.93
N LEU A 61 -5.62 -3.49 -9.88
CA LEU A 61 -5.51 -4.94 -9.94
C LEU A 61 -4.93 -5.33 -11.28
N VAL A 62 -4.02 -6.32 -11.29
CA VAL A 62 -3.50 -6.90 -12.51
C VAL A 62 -3.59 -8.42 -12.46
N ALA A 63 -4.14 -9.04 -13.52
CA ALA A 63 -4.17 -10.48 -13.66
C ALA A 63 -2.96 -10.93 -14.50
N GLN A 64 -2.04 -11.68 -13.88
CA GLN A 64 -0.84 -12.19 -14.53
C GLN A 64 -0.43 -13.53 -13.91
N PRO A 65 0.09 -14.50 -14.71
CA PRO A 65 0.37 -15.86 -14.22
C PRO A 65 1.29 -15.94 -13.00
N GLU A 66 2.19 -14.97 -12.83
CA GLU A 66 3.11 -14.87 -11.70
C GLU A 66 2.52 -14.06 -10.50
N GLY A 67 1.25 -13.66 -10.60
CA GLY A 67 0.57 -12.91 -9.53
C GLY A 67 0.44 -13.75 -8.27
N VAL A 68 0.95 -13.22 -7.15
CA VAL A 68 1.01 -13.93 -5.87
C VAL A 68 -0.07 -13.48 -4.88
N GLY A 69 -0.97 -12.59 -5.29
CA GLY A 69 -2.05 -12.09 -4.44
C GLY A 69 -1.57 -11.23 -3.28
N MET A 70 -0.51 -10.46 -3.48
CA MET A 70 0.03 -9.52 -2.49
C MET A 70 -0.10 -8.08 -2.97
N TRP A 71 -0.53 -7.20 -2.07
CA TRP A 71 -0.49 -5.75 -2.32
C TRP A 71 0.95 -5.26 -2.38
N CYS A 72 1.26 -4.48 -3.40
CA CYS A 72 2.50 -3.75 -3.55
C CYS A 72 2.26 -2.26 -3.28
N THR A 73 3.05 -1.66 -2.40
CA THR A 73 3.06 -0.21 -2.15
C THR A 73 4.18 0.42 -2.97
N TYR A 74 3.86 1.49 -3.70
CA TYR A 74 4.83 2.25 -4.48
C TYR A 74 5.13 3.60 -3.81
N PHE A 75 6.41 3.94 -3.81
CA PHE A 75 6.91 5.21 -3.28
C PHE A 75 7.33 6.13 -4.43
N ALA A 76 6.89 7.39 -4.37
CA ALA A 76 7.25 8.40 -5.35
C ALA A 76 8.77 8.64 -5.36
N THR A 77 9.32 8.88 -6.53
CA THR A 77 10.72 9.27 -6.68
C THR A 77 10.90 10.25 -7.84
N ASP A 78 11.74 11.27 -7.63
CA ASP A 78 12.12 12.24 -8.66
C ASP A 78 13.19 11.69 -9.62
N ASP A 79 13.99 10.71 -9.14
CA ASP A 79 15.06 10.03 -9.90
C ASP A 79 15.10 8.54 -9.53
N ILE A 80 14.43 7.74 -10.34
CA ILE A 80 14.34 6.29 -10.11
C ILE A 80 15.71 5.60 -10.22
N GLY A 81 16.61 6.11 -11.05
CA GLY A 81 17.96 5.56 -11.18
C GLY A 81 18.79 5.76 -9.92
N ALA A 82 18.74 6.96 -9.33
CA ALA A 82 19.39 7.25 -8.06
C ALA A 82 18.77 6.44 -6.91
N SER A 83 17.42 6.28 -6.90
CA SER A 83 16.74 5.50 -5.88
C SER A 83 17.09 4.01 -5.94
N VAL A 84 17.17 3.43 -7.13
CA VAL A 84 17.64 2.05 -7.35
C VAL A 84 19.08 1.85 -6.84
N ALA A 85 19.96 2.81 -7.09
CA ALA A 85 21.33 2.75 -6.54
C ALA A 85 21.32 2.76 -5.01
N ARG A 86 20.50 3.64 -4.38
CA ARG A 86 20.36 3.70 -2.90
C ARG A 86 19.82 2.39 -2.32
N ILE A 87 18.87 1.71 -3.00
CA ILE A 87 18.36 0.40 -2.58
C ILE A 87 19.51 -0.60 -2.47
N THR A 88 20.31 -0.74 -3.53
CA THR A 88 21.43 -1.67 -3.58
C THR A 88 22.49 -1.34 -2.53
N ASP A 89 22.83 -0.05 -2.39
CA ASP A 89 23.81 0.44 -1.40
C ASP A 89 23.32 0.31 0.06
N ALA A 90 22.01 0.11 0.26
CA ALA A 90 21.40 -0.11 1.55
C ALA A 90 21.14 -1.60 1.85
N GLY A 91 21.49 -2.52 0.94
CA GLY A 91 21.35 -3.97 1.12
C GLY A 91 20.01 -4.55 0.66
N GLY A 92 19.19 -3.78 -0.05
CA GLY A 92 17.99 -4.29 -0.73
C GLY A 92 18.34 -4.90 -2.09
N GLU A 93 17.38 -5.61 -2.68
CA GLU A 93 17.52 -6.25 -3.99
C GLU A 93 16.52 -5.68 -4.99
N VAL A 94 16.99 -5.23 -6.15
CA VAL A 94 16.13 -4.77 -7.26
C VAL A 94 15.91 -5.94 -8.20
N PHE A 95 14.72 -6.55 -8.17
CA PHE A 95 14.38 -7.69 -9.03
C PHE A 95 13.67 -7.28 -10.32
N MET A 96 13.11 -6.06 -10.38
CA MET A 96 12.64 -5.44 -11.62
C MET A 96 13.31 -4.07 -11.79
N ALA A 97 14.22 -3.98 -12.75
CA ALA A 97 14.91 -2.74 -13.10
C ALA A 97 13.94 -1.66 -13.59
N PRO A 98 14.31 -0.36 -13.56
CA PRO A 98 13.45 0.70 -14.06
C PRO A 98 12.86 0.41 -15.43
N MET A 99 11.54 0.41 -15.52
CA MET A 99 10.77 0.10 -16.73
C MET A 99 9.74 1.20 -16.98
N LEU A 100 9.72 1.73 -18.21
CA LEU A 100 8.74 2.71 -18.63
C LEU A 100 7.36 2.05 -18.76
N VAL A 101 6.35 2.63 -18.13
CA VAL A 101 4.95 2.23 -18.22
C VAL A 101 4.22 3.21 -19.13
N MET A 102 4.27 2.97 -20.43
CA MET A 102 3.67 3.85 -21.46
C MET A 102 4.08 5.32 -21.24
N ASP A 103 3.12 6.21 -21.19
CA ASP A 103 3.31 7.63 -20.85
C ASP A 103 3.01 7.95 -19.37
N ALA A 104 2.57 6.95 -18.59
CA ALA A 104 2.17 7.13 -17.18
C ALA A 104 3.36 7.47 -16.27
N GLY A 105 4.47 6.77 -16.42
CA GLY A 105 5.65 6.94 -15.59
C GLY A 105 6.66 5.82 -15.73
N THR A 106 7.61 5.74 -14.82
CA THR A 106 8.62 4.67 -14.75
C THR A 106 8.52 3.97 -13.40
N MET A 107 8.46 2.64 -13.40
CA MET A 107 8.41 1.82 -12.20
C MET A 107 9.68 0.97 -12.02
N ALA A 108 9.96 0.59 -10.78
CA ALA A 108 10.91 -0.47 -10.44
C ALA A 108 10.35 -1.24 -9.24
N LEU A 109 10.71 -2.54 -9.11
CA LEU A 109 10.33 -3.35 -7.95
C LEU A 109 11.57 -3.87 -7.24
N ALA A 110 11.50 -3.87 -5.92
CA ALA A 110 12.61 -4.27 -5.05
C ALA A 110 12.10 -4.97 -3.79
N THR A 111 13.04 -5.61 -3.09
CA THR A 111 12.85 -6.03 -1.71
C THR A 111 13.78 -5.24 -0.79
N ASP A 112 13.32 -5.00 0.42
CA ASP A 112 14.19 -4.51 1.49
C ASP A 112 15.05 -5.65 2.08
N PRO A 113 16.04 -5.37 2.94
CA PRO A 113 16.88 -6.41 3.54
C PRO A 113 16.11 -7.43 4.38
N THR A 114 14.90 -7.11 4.83
CA THR A 114 14.05 -8.03 5.61
C THR A 114 13.19 -8.93 4.73
N GLY A 115 13.10 -8.63 3.42
CA GLY A 115 12.36 -9.38 2.41
C GLY A 115 11.00 -8.80 2.01
N ALA A 116 10.62 -7.61 2.50
CA ALA A 116 9.38 -6.97 2.08
C ALA A 116 9.51 -6.39 0.67
N VAL A 117 8.51 -6.72 -0.17
CA VAL A 117 8.39 -6.17 -1.54
C VAL A 117 7.84 -4.76 -1.50
N PHE A 118 8.40 -3.88 -2.34
CA PHE A 118 7.89 -2.54 -2.58
C PHE A 118 8.22 -2.07 -3.99
N GLY A 119 7.49 -1.05 -4.45
CA GLY A 119 7.70 -0.40 -5.74
C GLY A 119 8.28 1.01 -5.59
N LEU A 120 8.95 1.46 -6.63
CA LEU A 120 9.25 2.88 -6.88
C LEU A 120 8.43 3.35 -8.05
N TRP A 121 7.96 4.59 -8.01
CA TRP A 121 7.24 5.24 -9.08
C TRP A 121 7.80 6.63 -9.35
N GLN A 122 8.31 6.82 -10.55
CA GLN A 122 8.66 8.14 -11.07
C GLN A 122 7.56 8.57 -12.04
N GLU A 123 6.80 9.57 -11.64
CA GLU A 123 5.64 10.05 -12.39
C GLU A 123 6.00 10.69 -13.73
N ASN A 124 5.06 10.59 -14.67
CA ASN A 124 5.00 11.41 -15.87
C ASN A 124 3.56 11.93 -16.04
N ALA A 125 2.66 11.17 -16.69
CA ALA A 125 1.26 11.57 -16.83
C ALA A 125 0.37 11.08 -15.67
N PHE A 126 0.83 10.14 -14.85
CA PHE A 126 0.09 9.57 -13.71
C PHE A 126 0.88 9.72 -12.42
N ALA A 127 0.38 10.57 -11.52
CA ALA A 127 1.05 10.84 -10.25
C ALA A 127 0.81 9.74 -9.20
N GLY A 128 -0.32 9.03 -9.24
CA GLY A 128 -0.71 8.04 -8.24
C GLY A 128 -2.14 8.25 -7.73
N PHE A 129 -2.35 8.15 -6.41
CA PHE A 129 -3.67 8.30 -5.79
C PHE A 129 -4.36 9.61 -6.16
N GLY A 130 -5.61 9.52 -6.64
CA GLY A 130 -6.50 10.68 -6.78
C GLY A 130 -7.29 10.95 -5.50
N ALA A 131 -7.65 9.89 -4.76
CA ALA A 131 -8.22 9.98 -3.42
C ALA A 131 -7.27 9.31 -2.41
N PHE A 132 -6.85 10.07 -1.42
CA PHE A 132 -5.95 9.67 -0.35
C PHE A 132 -6.35 10.39 0.93
N TRP A 133 -6.20 9.73 2.09
CA TRP A 133 -6.58 10.29 3.39
C TRP A 133 -8.06 10.72 3.45
N SER A 134 -8.93 9.90 2.90
CA SER A 134 -10.39 10.10 2.94
C SER A 134 -11.10 8.77 3.23
N VAL A 135 -12.39 8.85 3.57
CA VAL A 135 -13.20 7.65 3.86
C VAL A 135 -13.21 6.71 2.66
N ASN A 136 -13.01 5.42 2.91
CA ASN A 136 -12.91 4.35 1.92
C ASN A 136 -11.73 4.48 0.93
N ALA A 137 -10.74 5.30 1.26
CA ALA A 137 -9.50 5.45 0.48
C ALA A 137 -8.28 5.02 1.32
N PRO A 138 -7.12 4.76 0.66
CA PRO A 138 -5.85 4.59 1.36
C PRO A 138 -5.56 5.81 2.23
N SER A 139 -5.12 5.56 3.47
CA SER A 139 -4.89 6.63 4.45
C SER A 139 -3.55 6.52 5.16
N TRP A 140 -2.97 5.32 5.24
CA TRP A 140 -1.68 5.10 5.88
C TRP A 140 -1.01 3.84 5.35
N PHE A 141 0.30 3.73 5.57
CA PHE A 141 1.13 2.58 5.22
C PHE A 141 1.98 2.19 6.41
N ASP A 142 1.89 0.93 6.82
CA ASP A 142 2.64 0.38 7.95
C ASP A 142 3.48 -0.82 7.51
N HIS A 143 4.79 -0.68 7.60
CA HIS A 143 5.69 -1.80 7.37
C HIS A 143 5.78 -2.66 8.63
N GLN A 144 5.57 -3.95 8.51
CA GLN A 144 5.75 -4.90 9.60
C GLN A 144 6.91 -5.84 9.32
N SER A 145 7.81 -5.97 10.28
CA SER A 145 9.01 -6.80 10.15
C SER A 145 9.42 -7.39 11.50
N SER A 146 10.05 -8.57 11.45
CA SER A 146 10.75 -9.14 12.62
C SER A 146 12.05 -8.38 12.96
N ALA A 147 12.51 -7.51 12.05
CA ALA A 147 13.70 -6.66 12.22
C ALA A 147 13.37 -5.18 11.96
N PRO A 148 12.47 -4.55 12.75
CA PRO A 148 11.94 -3.22 12.46
C PRO A 148 13.00 -2.12 12.46
N ALA A 149 14.07 -2.26 13.26
CA ALA A 149 15.19 -1.32 13.27
C ALA A 149 15.97 -1.32 11.94
N GLU A 150 16.19 -2.51 11.35
CA GLU A 150 16.86 -2.67 10.06
C GLU A 150 16.00 -2.10 8.93
N ALA A 151 14.70 -2.44 8.90
CA ALA A 151 13.76 -1.89 7.94
C ALA A 151 13.67 -0.34 8.05
N ALA A 152 13.57 0.20 9.26
CA ALA A 152 13.51 1.65 9.49
C ALA A 152 14.76 2.38 8.97
N ALA A 153 15.96 1.85 9.24
CA ALA A 153 17.21 2.42 8.74
C ALA A 153 17.30 2.35 7.21
N PHE A 154 16.85 1.26 6.61
CA PHE A 154 16.80 1.08 5.16
C PHE A 154 15.88 2.11 4.50
N TYR A 155 14.61 2.17 4.92
CA TYR A 155 13.64 3.06 4.29
C TYR A 155 13.94 4.54 4.54
N ALA A 156 14.46 4.90 5.72
CA ALA A 156 14.92 6.28 5.97
C ALA A 156 16.00 6.70 4.95
N LYS A 157 16.96 5.80 4.66
CA LYS A 157 18.03 6.07 3.68
C LYS A 157 17.51 6.08 2.25
N VAL A 158 16.71 5.07 1.85
CA VAL A 158 16.26 4.89 0.46
C VAL A 158 15.25 5.95 0.05
N LEU A 159 14.28 6.27 0.92
CA LEU A 159 13.23 7.23 0.67
C LEU A 159 13.62 8.67 1.08
N GLU A 160 14.83 8.83 1.64
CA GLU A 160 15.34 10.11 2.12
C GLU A 160 14.41 10.77 3.16
N PHE A 161 13.88 9.94 4.06
CA PHE A 161 13.00 10.36 5.15
C PHE A 161 13.76 10.52 6.46
N ASP A 162 13.26 11.43 7.30
CA ASP A 162 13.60 11.48 8.71
C ASP A 162 12.93 10.28 9.42
N LEU A 163 13.67 9.62 10.29
CA LEU A 163 13.15 8.57 11.15
C LEU A 163 12.90 9.16 12.55
N SER A 164 11.63 9.14 12.97
CA SER A 164 11.26 9.39 14.36
C SER A 164 11.11 8.05 15.10
N PRO A 165 12.08 7.62 15.90
CA PRO A 165 12.06 6.30 16.52
C PRO A 165 10.84 6.10 17.42
N ALA A 166 10.22 4.92 17.39
CA ALA A 166 9.10 4.54 18.22
C ALA A 166 9.35 3.18 18.89
N GLY A 167 9.27 3.18 20.20
CA GLY A 167 9.37 1.97 21.01
C GLY A 167 10.78 1.36 21.12
N PRO A 168 10.92 0.35 21.98
CA PRO A 168 12.21 -0.28 22.28
C PRO A 168 12.70 -1.23 21.16
N GLU A 169 11.84 -1.62 20.23
CA GLU A 169 12.13 -2.59 19.17
C GLU A 169 12.72 -1.95 17.91
N GLY A 170 12.89 -0.62 17.90
CA GLY A 170 13.62 0.10 16.87
C GLY A 170 12.81 0.46 15.61
N GLY A 171 11.50 0.28 15.62
CA GLY A 171 10.60 0.83 14.60
C GLY A 171 10.45 2.35 14.70
N GLY A 172 9.55 2.93 13.94
CA GLY A 172 9.32 4.38 14.01
C GLY A 172 8.41 4.91 12.92
N MET A 173 8.29 6.24 12.91
CA MET A 173 7.58 6.98 11.88
C MET A 173 8.58 7.51 10.85
N LEU A 174 8.23 7.40 9.59
CA LEU A 174 9.00 7.90 8.45
C LEU A 174 8.30 9.12 7.86
N GLY A 175 9.04 10.21 7.66
CA GLY A 175 8.45 11.43 7.12
C GLY A 175 9.47 12.51 6.80
N ARG A 176 9.01 13.74 6.58
CA ARG A 176 9.85 14.93 6.38
C ARG A 176 9.37 16.06 7.28
N GLY A 177 10.26 16.57 8.12
CA GLY A 177 9.91 17.60 9.09
C GLY A 177 8.80 17.13 10.03
N GLU A 178 7.67 17.83 10.05
CA GLU A 178 6.50 17.49 10.88
C GLU A 178 5.51 16.53 10.20
N THR A 179 5.66 16.26 8.90
CA THR A 179 4.73 15.42 8.13
C THR A 179 5.22 13.98 8.09
N MET A 180 4.45 13.08 8.71
CA MET A 180 4.69 11.64 8.66
C MET A 180 3.92 11.02 7.50
N HIS A 181 4.53 10.05 6.82
CA HIS A 181 3.98 9.41 5.63
C HIS A 181 3.78 7.91 5.80
N ALA A 182 4.56 7.26 6.68
CA ALA A 182 4.50 5.83 6.91
C ALA A 182 5.02 5.48 8.31
N SER A 183 4.76 4.25 8.75
CA SER A 183 5.30 3.69 9.98
C SER A 183 6.02 2.36 9.72
N ILE A 184 6.94 2.04 10.62
CA ILE A 184 7.63 0.75 10.70
C ILE A 184 7.36 0.18 12.09
N SER A 185 6.79 -1.01 12.15
CA SER A 185 6.43 -1.69 13.40
C SER A 185 6.97 -3.13 13.44
N ALA A 186 7.03 -3.69 14.63
CA ALA A 186 7.38 -5.09 14.81
C ALA A 186 6.22 -5.98 14.33
N ALA A 187 6.55 -6.99 13.51
CA ALA A 187 5.58 -8.00 13.11
C ALA A 187 5.12 -8.83 14.33
N GLN A 188 3.83 -9.16 14.36
CA GLN A 188 3.30 -10.07 15.37
C GLN A 188 3.37 -11.52 14.87
N GLY A 189 4.05 -12.37 15.63
CA GLY A 189 4.22 -13.77 15.26
C GLY A 189 5.20 -13.99 14.09
N GLU A 190 4.98 -15.06 13.33
CA GLU A 190 5.83 -15.46 12.19
C GLU A 190 5.33 -14.92 10.83
N MET A 191 4.79 -13.70 10.82
CA MET A 191 4.34 -13.08 9.57
C MET A 191 5.54 -12.61 8.73
N PRO A 192 5.53 -12.86 7.40
CA PRO A 192 6.56 -12.34 6.53
C PRO A 192 6.54 -10.80 6.53
N PRO A 193 7.71 -10.17 6.36
CA PRO A 193 7.79 -8.70 6.25
C PRO A 193 6.94 -8.20 5.09
N SER A 194 6.18 -7.12 5.33
CA SER A 194 5.28 -6.57 4.31
C SER A 194 4.90 -5.12 4.60
N TRP A 195 4.53 -4.41 3.55
CA TRP A 195 3.81 -3.15 3.66
C TRP A 195 2.31 -3.41 3.76
N ASN A 196 1.71 -3.05 4.88
CA ASN A 196 0.26 -3.12 5.08
C ASN A 196 -0.37 -1.78 4.72
N ILE A 197 -1.46 -1.85 3.98
CA ILE A 197 -2.19 -0.70 3.51
C ILE A 197 -3.38 -0.47 4.44
N VAL A 198 -3.50 0.74 4.92
CA VAL A 198 -4.57 1.15 5.83
C VAL A 198 -5.62 1.92 5.03
N ILE A 199 -6.84 1.42 5.05
CA ILE A 199 -8.01 2.05 4.44
C ILE A 199 -8.85 2.68 5.55
N ALA A 200 -9.10 3.99 5.46
CA ALA A 200 -9.97 4.67 6.39
C ALA A 200 -11.43 4.27 6.17
N VAL A 201 -12.15 3.98 7.25
CA VAL A 201 -13.59 3.64 7.20
C VAL A 201 -14.38 4.50 8.18
N PRO A 202 -15.65 4.81 7.88
CA PRO A 202 -16.46 5.68 8.74
C PRO A 202 -16.89 4.99 10.03
N SER A 203 -17.01 3.66 10.02
CA SER A 203 -17.36 2.81 11.17
C SER A 203 -16.65 1.48 11.03
N LEU A 204 -15.77 1.17 11.98
CA LEU A 204 -15.04 -0.09 11.98
C LEU A 204 -15.98 -1.29 12.21
N SER A 205 -16.98 -1.11 13.07
CA SER A 205 -17.99 -2.14 13.34
C SER A 205 -18.75 -2.54 12.09
N ASP A 206 -19.22 -1.55 11.31
CA ASP A 206 -19.99 -1.79 10.10
C ASP A 206 -19.11 -2.35 8.98
N ALA A 207 -17.87 -1.84 8.87
CA ALA A 207 -16.89 -2.33 7.90
C ALA A 207 -16.49 -3.79 8.18
N GLU A 208 -16.24 -4.16 9.45
CA GLU A 208 -15.98 -5.55 9.83
C GLU A 208 -17.18 -6.46 9.52
N GLN A 209 -18.41 -6.03 9.84
CA GLN A 209 -19.60 -6.83 9.55
C GLN A 209 -19.75 -7.03 8.03
N LYS A 210 -19.60 -5.96 7.26
CA LYS A 210 -19.67 -6.00 5.80
C LYS A 210 -18.57 -6.90 5.20
N ALA A 211 -17.34 -6.83 5.73
CA ALA A 211 -16.23 -7.68 5.32
C ALA A 211 -16.55 -9.18 5.57
N ARG A 212 -17.12 -9.54 6.75
CA ARG A 212 -17.57 -10.90 7.05
C ARG A 212 -18.67 -11.37 6.10
N ASP A 213 -19.65 -10.53 5.82
CA ASP A 213 -20.77 -10.83 4.91
C ASP A 213 -20.27 -11.09 3.48
N LEU A 214 -19.17 -10.46 3.09
CA LEU A 214 -18.46 -10.66 1.82
C LEU A 214 -17.44 -11.82 1.86
N GLY A 215 -17.32 -12.53 2.98
CA GLY A 215 -16.47 -13.72 3.11
C GLY A 215 -15.06 -13.46 3.62
N ALA A 216 -14.71 -12.24 4.00
CA ALA A 216 -13.39 -11.95 4.55
C ALA A 216 -13.19 -12.55 5.95
N ARG A 217 -11.95 -12.93 6.25
CA ARG A 217 -11.53 -13.28 7.59
C ARG A 217 -11.08 -12.02 8.35
N ILE A 218 -11.46 -11.92 9.62
CA ILE A 218 -10.95 -10.88 10.50
C ILE A 218 -9.81 -11.47 11.33
N ASP A 219 -8.59 -11.07 11.04
CA ASP A 219 -7.40 -11.63 11.72
C ASP A 219 -7.13 -10.94 13.06
N MET A 220 -7.35 -9.61 13.10
CA MET A 220 -7.30 -8.84 14.34
C MET A 220 -8.46 -7.84 14.34
N SER A 221 -9.16 -7.72 15.45
CA SER A 221 -10.35 -6.88 15.57
C SER A 221 -10.14 -5.80 16.61
N ARG A 222 -10.46 -4.56 16.23
CA ARG A 222 -10.59 -3.38 17.09
C ARG A 222 -9.38 -3.12 18.00
N MET A 223 -8.19 -3.21 17.42
CA MET A 223 -6.95 -2.83 18.10
C MET A 223 -6.93 -1.31 18.33
N VAL A 224 -6.48 -0.91 19.50
CA VAL A 224 -6.21 0.50 19.77
C VAL A 224 -4.86 0.87 19.12
N VAL A 225 -4.90 1.82 18.21
CA VAL A 225 -3.72 2.35 17.52
C VAL A 225 -3.68 3.88 17.68
N PRO A 226 -2.56 4.53 17.43
CA PRO A 226 -2.53 5.99 17.40
C PRO A 226 -3.62 6.56 16.50
N GLY A 227 -4.46 7.44 17.03
CA GLY A 227 -5.51 8.12 16.28
C GLY A 227 -6.85 7.38 16.16
N GLY A 228 -7.00 6.13 16.63
CA GLY A 228 -8.29 5.44 16.51
C GLY A 228 -8.26 3.95 16.79
N LEU A 229 -9.17 3.23 16.13
CA LEU A 229 -9.28 1.79 16.15
C LEU A 229 -8.95 1.20 14.79
N ALA A 230 -8.26 0.07 14.76
CA ALA A 230 -7.92 -0.65 13.55
C ALA A 230 -8.29 -2.13 13.62
N SER A 231 -8.57 -2.74 12.47
CA SER A 231 -8.80 -4.18 12.33
C SER A 231 -8.06 -4.68 11.09
N ALA A 232 -7.40 -5.82 11.20
CA ALA A 232 -6.80 -6.51 10.06
C ALA A 232 -7.81 -7.48 9.47
N ILE A 233 -8.01 -7.40 8.17
CA ILE A 233 -8.85 -8.32 7.40
C ILE A 233 -8.01 -9.02 6.33
N ALA A 234 -8.33 -10.28 6.05
CA ALA A 234 -7.83 -10.98 4.88
C ALA A 234 -8.98 -11.15 3.87
N ASP A 235 -8.75 -10.77 2.60
CA ASP A 235 -9.75 -10.92 1.56
C ASP A 235 -10.08 -12.41 1.30
N PRO A 236 -11.29 -12.72 0.79
CA PRO A 236 -11.73 -14.11 0.61
C PRO A 236 -11.16 -14.79 -0.63
N VAL A 237 -10.42 -14.08 -1.49
CA VAL A 237 -9.97 -14.55 -2.80
C VAL A 237 -8.55 -15.10 -2.73
N VAL A 238 -7.62 -14.25 -2.28
CA VAL A 238 -6.19 -14.60 -2.20
C VAL A 238 -5.65 -14.52 -0.78
N GLY A 239 -6.47 -14.04 0.18
CA GLY A 239 -6.08 -13.91 1.57
C GLY A 239 -5.15 -12.74 1.85
N SER A 240 -5.08 -11.76 0.96
CA SER A 240 -4.25 -10.58 1.14
C SER A 240 -4.80 -9.67 2.24
N THR A 241 -3.89 -9.11 3.03
CA THR A 241 -4.26 -8.31 4.20
C THR A 241 -4.49 -6.84 3.82
N LEU A 242 -5.58 -6.28 4.34
CA LEU A 242 -5.83 -4.84 4.44
C LEU A 242 -6.12 -4.48 5.89
N ILE A 243 -5.74 -3.27 6.28
CA ILE A 243 -6.05 -2.73 7.61
C ILE A 243 -7.21 -1.75 7.45
N LEU A 244 -8.31 -2.00 8.14
CA LEU A 244 -9.41 -1.05 8.29
C LEU A 244 -9.11 -0.13 9.47
N PHE A 245 -9.27 1.17 9.29
CA PHE A 245 -8.99 2.16 10.33
C PHE A 245 -10.17 3.13 10.47
N GLU A 246 -10.74 3.18 11.68
CA GLU A 246 -11.76 4.18 12.03
C GLU A 246 -11.06 5.41 12.58
N ASN A 247 -11.11 6.49 11.82
CA ASN A 247 -10.68 7.80 12.29
C ASN A 247 -11.91 8.67 12.56
N PRO A 248 -12.19 9.04 13.82
CA PRO A 248 -13.34 9.86 14.15
C PRO A 248 -13.31 11.24 13.47
N ASP A 249 -12.12 11.76 13.15
CA ASP A 249 -11.98 13.06 12.50
C ASP A 249 -12.33 13.03 11.00
N LEU A 250 -12.27 11.84 10.34
CA LEU A 250 -12.66 11.65 8.94
C LEU A 250 -14.17 11.38 8.76
N SER A 251 -14.90 11.07 9.82
CA SER A 251 -16.33 10.77 9.77
C SER A 251 -17.22 12.03 9.77
N THR A 252 -16.66 13.22 9.81
CA THR A 252 -17.37 14.51 9.96
C THR A 252 -17.37 15.40 8.72
N THR A 253 -16.90 14.91 7.55
CA THR A 253 -16.91 15.68 6.27
C THR A 253 -17.97 15.20 5.30
#